data_c256e43ca4d3270a4a9beecf62cd35e9
#
_entry.id   c256e43ca4d3270a4a9beecf62cd35e9
#
_cell.length_a   1.000
_cell.length_b   1.000
_cell.length_c   1.000
_cell.angle_alpha   90.00
_cell.angle_beta   90.00
_cell.angle_gamma   90.00
#
_symmetry.space_group_name_H-M   'P 1'
#
loop_
_entity.id
_entity.type
_entity.pdbx_description
1 polymer ?
#
loop_
_entity_poly.entity_id
_entity_poly.type
_entity_poly.pdbx_seq_one_letter_code
_entity_poly.pdbx_strand_id
1 'polypeptide(L)'
;MLYVKAVCGNCGRNFEIYSREINRRDDPIRCPHCLRQMEPRHWDNLINAYMTTADWNYQNIKAHTEHGSPLFQVEFVSKHVPQAKILASLELEK
;
A
#
# COMPACT_ATOMS: atom_id res chain seq x y z
N MET A 1 -10.54 -7.87 -4.49
CA MET A 1 -9.36 -8.25 -3.70
C MET A 1 -8.43 -7.05 -3.58
N LEU A 2 -7.98 -6.77 -2.36
CA LEU A 2 -7.01 -5.68 -2.13
C LEU A 2 -5.59 -6.15 -2.45
N TYR A 3 -4.87 -5.37 -3.24
CA TYR A 3 -3.46 -5.63 -3.52
C TYR A 3 -2.73 -4.30 -3.69
N VAL A 4 -1.42 -4.35 -3.61
CA VAL A 4 -0.56 -3.16 -3.67
C VAL A 4 0.15 -3.10 -5.01
N LYS A 5 0.09 -1.95 -5.67
CA LYS A 5 0.92 -1.67 -6.85
C LYS A 5 2.16 -0.92 -6.38
N ALA A 6 3.32 -1.46 -6.70
CA ALA A 6 4.58 -0.88 -6.28
C ALA A 6 5.47 -0.55 -7.47
N VAL A 7 6.30 0.47 -7.31
CA VAL A 7 7.33 0.83 -8.28
C VAL A 7 8.67 0.72 -7.58
N CYS A 8 9.56 -0.08 -8.12
CA CYS A 8 10.90 -0.23 -7.57
C CYS A 8 11.74 1.02 -7.83
N GLY A 9 12.21 1.66 -6.76
CA GLY A 9 13.05 2.85 -6.88
C GLY A 9 14.44 2.57 -7.45
N ASN A 10 14.86 1.31 -7.47
CA ASN A 10 16.16 0.93 -8.01
C ASN A 10 16.14 0.69 -9.53
N CYS A 11 15.14 -0.06 -10.03
CA CYS A 11 15.06 -0.38 -11.46
C CYS A 11 13.92 0.31 -12.20
N GLY A 12 13.01 0.97 -11.49
CA GLY A 12 11.90 1.71 -12.07
C GLY A 12 10.75 0.88 -12.59
N ARG A 13 10.78 -0.44 -12.41
CA ARG A 13 9.71 -1.32 -12.90
C ARG A 13 8.60 -1.50 -11.88
N ASN A 14 7.39 -1.73 -12.39
CA ASN A 14 6.20 -1.97 -11.59
C ASN A 14 6.09 -3.43 -11.20
N PHE A 15 5.53 -3.69 -10.01
CA PHE A 15 5.15 -5.04 -9.61
C PHE A 15 3.98 -4.96 -8.63
N GLU A 16 3.36 -6.09 -8.37
CA GLU A 16 2.18 -6.18 -7.51
C GLU A 16 2.50 -7.02 -6.28
N ILE A 17 1.96 -6.59 -5.13
CA ILE A 17 2.13 -7.30 -3.86
C ILE A 17 0.75 -7.75 -3.40
N TYR A 18 0.57 -9.04 -3.23
CA TYR A 18 -0.71 -9.64 -2.85
C TYR A 18 -0.73 -10.04 -1.38
N SER A 19 -1.93 -10.34 -0.89
CA SER A 19 -2.13 -10.72 0.51
C SER A 19 -1.25 -11.89 0.96
N ARG A 20 -0.96 -12.82 0.06
CA ARG A 20 -0.11 -13.97 0.40
C ARG A 20 1.31 -13.57 0.78
N GLU A 21 1.87 -12.57 0.08
CA GLU A 21 3.21 -12.05 0.38
C GLU A 21 3.20 -11.28 1.71
N ILE A 22 2.14 -10.53 1.95
CA ILE A 22 1.97 -9.75 3.18
C ILE A 22 1.79 -10.69 4.38
N ASN A 23 1.05 -11.78 4.20
CA ASN A 23 0.81 -12.74 5.28
C ASN A 23 2.05 -13.54 5.67
N ARG A 24 3.03 -13.67 4.78
CA ARG A 24 4.27 -14.40 5.09
C ARG A 24 5.12 -13.70 6.13
N ARG A 25 5.21 -12.37 6.09
CA ARG A 25 5.89 -11.50 7.07
C ARG A 25 7.36 -11.81 7.41
N ASP A 26 7.86 -12.95 6.98
CA ASP A 26 9.19 -13.43 7.40
C ASP A 26 10.32 -12.58 6.86
N ASP A 27 10.23 -12.18 5.59
CA ASP A 27 11.23 -11.35 4.93
C ASP A 27 10.59 -10.22 4.17
N PRO A 28 11.22 -9.02 4.14
CA PRO A 28 10.76 -7.94 3.28
C PRO A 28 10.72 -8.37 1.82
N ILE A 29 9.72 -7.82 1.09
CA ILE A 29 9.53 -8.14 -0.32
C ILE A 29 10.75 -7.74 -1.15
N ARG A 30 11.03 -8.52 -2.19
CA ARG A 30 12.06 -8.19 -3.17
C ARG A 30 11.40 -7.81 -4.49
N CYS A 31 11.98 -6.83 -5.18
CA CYS A 31 11.58 -6.54 -6.53
C CYS A 31 11.82 -7.78 -7.40
N PRO A 32 10.80 -8.30 -8.12
CA PRO A 32 10.98 -9.50 -8.95
C PRO A 32 11.88 -9.28 -10.16
N HIS A 33 12.17 -8.02 -10.48
CA HIS A 33 12.95 -7.68 -11.67
C HIS A 33 14.45 -7.51 -11.36
N CYS A 34 14.78 -6.77 -10.29
CA CYS A 34 16.18 -6.51 -9.94
C CYS A 34 16.62 -7.20 -8.64
N LEU A 35 15.70 -7.83 -7.93
CA LEU A 35 15.90 -8.58 -6.69
C LEU A 35 16.31 -7.72 -5.49
N ARG A 36 16.25 -6.40 -5.61
CA ARG A 36 16.51 -5.52 -4.47
C ARG A 36 15.41 -5.65 -3.44
N GLN A 37 15.81 -5.84 -2.18
CA GLN A 37 14.88 -6.04 -1.08
C GLN A 37 14.42 -4.70 -0.52
N MET A 38 13.12 -4.61 -0.17
CA MET A 38 12.58 -3.44 0.53
C MET A 38 13.21 -3.37 1.92
N GLU A 39 13.46 -2.15 2.40
CA GLU A 39 13.95 -1.94 3.75
C GLU A 39 12.94 -2.52 4.77
N PRO A 40 13.40 -3.24 5.83
CA PRO A 40 12.49 -3.87 6.79
C PRO A 40 11.48 -2.92 7.42
N ARG A 41 11.88 -1.70 7.75
CA ARG A 41 10.98 -0.71 8.34
C ARG A 41 9.86 -0.33 7.36
N HIS A 42 10.19 -0.13 6.09
CA HIS A 42 9.20 0.17 5.07
C HIS A 42 8.26 -1.00 4.84
N TRP A 43 8.77 -2.21 4.88
CA TRP A 43 7.93 -3.41 4.77
C TRP A 43 6.94 -3.51 5.90
N ASP A 44 7.37 -3.30 7.14
CA ASP A 44 6.49 -3.32 8.30
C ASP A 44 5.40 -2.25 8.20
N ASN A 45 5.75 -1.05 7.78
CA ASN A 45 4.80 0.04 7.60
C ASN A 45 3.79 -0.27 6.49
N LEU A 46 4.24 -0.90 5.42
CA LEU A 46 3.37 -1.30 4.31
C LEU A 46 2.37 -2.36 4.77
N ILE A 47 2.82 -3.35 5.55
CA ILE A 47 1.95 -4.38 6.10
C ILE A 47 0.87 -3.75 6.97
N ASN A 48 1.25 -2.81 7.84
CA ASN A 48 0.30 -2.13 8.72
C ASN A 48 -0.73 -1.33 7.91
N ALA A 49 -0.31 -0.61 6.90
CA ALA A 49 -1.20 0.15 6.03
C ALA A 49 -2.18 -0.76 5.28
N TYR A 50 -1.68 -1.89 4.79
CA TYR A 50 -2.51 -2.88 4.10
C TYR A 50 -3.57 -3.45 5.03
N MET A 51 -3.17 -3.87 6.24
CA MET A 51 -4.11 -4.45 7.21
C MET A 51 -5.19 -3.46 7.62
N THR A 52 -4.83 -2.21 7.83
CA THR A 52 -5.77 -1.14 8.17
C THR A 52 -6.77 -0.91 7.05
N THR A 53 -6.30 -0.88 5.80
CA THR A 53 -7.16 -0.68 4.63
C THR A 53 -8.11 -1.86 4.42
N ALA A 54 -7.60 -3.07 4.58
CA ALA A 54 -8.41 -4.28 4.45
C ALA A 54 -9.53 -4.33 5.50
N ASP A 55 -9.20 -3.95 6.75
CA ASP A 55 -10.18 -3.88 7.82
C ASP A 55 -11.25 -2.84 7.53
N TRP A 56 -10.85 -1.66 7.05
CA TRP A 56 -11.79 -0.61 6.69
C TRP A 56 -12.77 -1.08 5.60
N ASN A 57 -12.25 -1.74 4.57
CA ASN A 57 -13.08 -2.29 3.50
C ASN A 57 -14.08 -3.30 4.04
N TYR A 58 -13.62 -4.18 4.92
CA TYR A 58 -14.49 -5.18 5.54
C TYR A 58 -15.62 -4.53 6.34
N GLN A 59 -15.30 -3.54 7.17
CA GLN A 59 -16.29 -2.85 7.99
C GLN A 59 -17.29 -2.08 7.15
N ASN A 60 -16.86 -1.49 6.05
CA ASN A 60 -17.73 -0.78 5.14
C ASN A 60 -18.75 -1.72 4.48
N ILE A 61 -18.29 -2.88 4.02
CA ILE A 61 -19.17 -3.89 3.41
C ILE A 61 -20.15 -4.44 4.45
N LYS A 62 -19.67 -4.71 5.66
CA LYS A 62 -20.50 -5.21 6.76
C LYS A 62 -21.61 -4.22 7.11
N ALA A 63 -21.29 -2.95 7.25
CA ALA A 63 -22.28 -1.92 7.56
C ALA A 63 -23.33 -1.81 6.46
N HIS A 64 -22.93 -1.90 5.20
CA HIS A 64 -23.87 -1.88 4.08
C HIS A 64 -24.82 -3.09 4.13
N THR A 65 -24.26 -4.28 4.36
CA THR A 65 -25.05 -5.51 4.37
C THR A 65 -26.03 -5.57 5.56
N GLU A 66 -25.58 -5.19 6.74
CA GLU A 66 -26.38 -5.32 7.97
C GLU A 66 -27.32 -4.14 8.23
N HIS A 67 -26.92 -2.94 7.85
CA HIS A 67 -27.65 -1.71 8.22
C HIS A 67 -28.12 -0.88 7.05
N GLY A 68 -27.84 -1.30 5.81
CA GLY A 68 -28.22 -0.55 4.63
C GLY A 68 -27.45 0.74 4.43
N SER A 69 -26.30 0.90 5.10
CA SER A 69 -25.45 2.08 4.93
C SER A 69 -24.94 2.17 3.48
N PRO A 70 -24.69 3.39 2.96
CA PRO A 70 -24.15 3.52 1.62
C PRO A 70 -22.84 2.76 1.48
N LEU A 71 -22.69 2.01 0.38
CA LEU A 71 -21.47 1.27 0.09
C LEU A 71 -20.48 2.15 -0.65
N PHE A 72 -19.33 2.40 -0.04
CA PHE A 72 -18.24 3.09 -0.68
C PHE A 72 -17.13 2.10 -1.04
N GLN A 73 -16.71 2.14 -2.28
CA GLN A 73 -15.55 1.38 -2.74
C GLN A 73 -14.37 2.36 -2.85
N VAL A 74 -13.27 2.02 -2.19
CA VAL A 74 -12.12 2.92 -2.09
C VAL A 74 -10.88 2.20 -2.60
N GLU A 75 -10.13 2.91 -3.42
CA GLU A 75 -8.84 2.45 -3.93
C GLU A 75 -7.81 3.53 -3.62
N PHE A 76 -6.69 3.12 -3.05
CA PHE A 76 -5.58 4.03 -2.80
C PHE A 76 -4.64 3.99 -4.00
N VAL A 77 -4.46 5.14 -4.64
CA VAL A 77 -3.62 5.26 -5.82
C VAL A 77 -2.49 6.22 -5.55
N SER A 78 -1.27 5.76 -5.79
CA SER A 78 -0.08 6.56 -5.63
C SER A 78 0.33 7.12 -6.99
N LYS A 79 0.51 8.45 -7.06
CA LYS A 79 1.03 9.09 -8.25
C LYS A 79 2.51 9.39 -8.08
N HIS A 80 3.27 9.24 -9.15
CA HIS A 80 4.66 9.66 -9.12
C HIS A 80 4.72 11.18 -9.00
N VAL A 81 5.37 11.65 -7.95
CA VAL A 81 5.56 13.09 -7.70
C VAL A 81 7.07 13.34 -7.61
N PRO A 82 7.60 14.36 -8.31
CA PRO A 82 9.02 14.70 -8.19
C PRO A 82 9.40 14.94 -6.73
N GLN A 83 10.56 14.44 -6.32
CA GLN A 83 11.01 14.53 -4.94
C GLN A 83 11.01 15.97 -4.41
N ALA A 84 11.37 16.94 -5.23
CA ALA A 84 11.37 18.35 -4.85
C ALA A 84 9.99 18.85 -4.43
N LYS A 85 8.93 18.40 -5.13
CA LYS A 85 7.56 18.76 -4.79
C LYS A 85 7.10 18.12 -3.49
N ILE A 86 7.53 16.89 -3.24
CA ILE A 86 7.20 16.18 -2.00
C ILE A 86 7.82 16.91 -0.81
N LEU A 87 9.10 17.28 -0.91
CA LEU A 87 9.80 17.97 0.16
C LEU A 87 9.20 19.36 0.41
N ALA A 88 8.87 20.10 -0.65
CA ALA A 88 8.24 21.42 -0.52
C ALA A 88 6.88 21.30 0.18
N SER A 89 6.09 20.29 -0.15
CA SER A 89 4.80 20.05 0.48
C SER A 89 4.95 19.75 1.98
N LEU A 90 5.95 18.94 2.35
CA LEU A 90 6.21 18.62 3.76
C LEU A 90 6.66 19.85 4.55
N GLU A 91 7.45 20.73 3.93
CA GLU A 91 7.89 21.97 4.56
C GLU A 91 6.72 22.92 4.82
N LEU A 92 5.74 22.96 3.90
CA LEU A 92 4.55 23.80 4.06
C LEU A 92 3.63 23.29 5.18
N GLU A 93 3.67 22.03 5.50
CA GLU A 93 2.85 21.44 6.57
C GLU A 93 3.43 21.68 7.96
N LYS A 94 4.66 22.16 8.05
CA LYS A 94 5.27 22.50 9.32
C LYS A 94 4.85 23.91 9.72
#